data_f5ffa201784e15362030ff832a02fd90
#
_entry.id   f5ffa201784e15362030ff832a02fd90
#
_cell.length_a   1.000
_cell.length_b   1.000
_cell.length_c   1.000
_cell.angle_alpha   90.00
_cell.angle_beta   90.00
_cell.angle_gamma   90.00
#
_symmetry.space_group_name_H-M   'P 1'
#
loop_
_entity.id
_entity.type
_entity.pdbx_description
1 polymer ?
#
loop_
_entity_poly.entity_id
_entity_poly.type
_entity_poly.pdbx_seq_one_letter_code
_entity_poly.pdbx_strand_id
1 'polypeptide(L)'
;DATIYYTLDGSDPKEAARPLTYTQAITINTTTTLKAYAESNGQETEVQTHTYTYETPQATPLTIAFQKPEDWTKVHLYAWNDGGATLYNGQWPGAEMTKKNAQGLYYFTFDTDVKEVNFIFNNGSGTQSADLWTDEDVCYGWENGKAKIIDCTGTDVENITVTTTATKFIRDGQLMILHEGILYNVMGQVI
;
A
#
# COMPACT_ATOMS: atom_id res chain seq x y z
N ASP A 1 -11.46 15.04 40.98
CA ASP A 1 -11.12 14.66 39.58
C ASP A 1 -10.18 15.71 39.01
N ALA A 2 -9.25 15.29 38.16
CA ALA A 2 -8.33 16.18 37.48
C ALA A 2 -8.88 16.59 36.11
N THR A 3 -8.66 17.84 35.75
CA THR A 3 -8.95 18.35 34.39
C THR A 3 -7.65 18.47 33.63
N ILE A 4 -7.63 18.01 32.38
CA ILE A 4 -6.47 18.13 31.49
C ILE A 4 -6.71 19.26 30.49
N TYR A 5 -5.77 20.22 30.46
CA TYR A 5 -5.74 21.31 29.49
C TYR A 5 -4.61 21.08 28.48
N TYR A 6 -4.84 21.44 27.22
CA TYR A 6 -3.83 21.21 26.19
C TYR A 6 -3.90 22.23 25.06
N THR A 7 -2.81 22.28 24.26
CA THR A 7 -2.71 22.97 22.97
C THR A 7 -2.20 22.00 21.91
N LEU A 8 -2.45 22.30 20.63
CA LEU A 8 -2.03 21.48 19.48
C LEU A 8 -1.05 22.21 18.55
N ASP A 9 -0.71 23.44 18.87
CA ASP A 9 0.18 24.32 18.11
C ASP A 9 1.57 24.50 18.73
N GLY A 10 1.83 23.77 19.84
CA GLY A 10 3.07 23.85 20.60
C GLY A 10 3.17 25.07 21.54
N SER A 11 2.16 25.91 21.65
CA SER A 11 2.09 26.98 22.67
C SER A 11 1.96 26.38 24.07
N ASP A 12 2.36 27.14 25.09
CA ASP A 12 2.19 26.70 26.46
C ASP A 12 0.73 26.80 26.88
N PRO A 13 0.06 25.70 27.28
CA PRO A 13 -1.34 25.70 27.66
C PRO A 13 -1.63 26.52 28.94
N LYS A 14 -0.63 26.78 29.78
CA LYS A 14 -0.77 27.64 30.97
C LYS A 14 -0.78 29.13 30.61
N GLU A 15 -0.16 29.48 29.49
CA GLU A 15 -0.09 30.87 28.98
C GLU A 15 -1.13 31.15 27.88
N ALA A 16 -1.74 30.09 27.34
CA ALA A 16 -2.72 30.22 26.27
C ALA A 16 -4.00 30.90 26.78
N ALA A 17 -4.47 31.89 26.04
CA ALA A 17 -5.70 32.62 26.39
C ALA A 17 -6.94 31.71 26.46
N ARG A 18 -6.93 30.60 25.74
CA ARG A 18 -7.99 29.58 25.69
C ARG A 18 -7.42 28.19 25.41
N PRO A 19 -6.83 27.51 26.42
CA PRO A 19 -6.40 26.14 26.24
C PRO A 19 -7.63 25.25 26.02
N LEU A 20 -7.44 24.15 25.30
CA LEU A 20 -8.47 23.13 25.09
C LEU A 20 -8.59 22.24 26.33
N THR A 21 -9.79 21.76 26.64
CA THR A 21 -10.01 20.78 27.69
C THR A 21 -10.17 19.39 27.10
N TYR A 22 -9.43 18.42 27.63
CA TYR A 22 -9.50 17.04 27.15
C TYR A 22 -10.79 16.36 27.64
N THR A 23 -11.64 15.95 26.72
CA THR A 23 -12.88 15.24 26.97
C THR A 23 -13.04 13.97 26.16
N GLN A 24 -12.29 13.82 25.06
CA GLN A 24 -12.35 12.69 24.14
C GLN A 24 -11.06 12.56 23.33
N ALA A 25 -10.92 11.46 22.59
CA ALA A 25 -9.77 11.23 21.72
C ALA A 25 -9.56 12.39 20.73
N ILE A 26 -8.29 12.79 20.56
CA ILE A 26 -7.86 13.87 19.65
C ILE A 26 -7.43 13.25 18.34
N THR A 27 -8.02 13.67 17.24
CA THR A 27 -7.60 13.24 15.91
C THR A 27 -6.42 14.07 15.43
N ILE A 28 -5.32 13.42 15.07
CA ILE A 28 -4.12 14.04 14.51
C ILE A 28 -4.05 13.71 13.02
N ASN A 29 -4.19 14.71 12.16
CA ASN A 29 -4.14 14.58 10.69
C ASN A 29 -3.10 15.49 10.03
N THR A 30 -2.27 16.15 10.83
CA THR A 30 -1.08 16.91 10.43
C THR A 30 -0.03 16.76 11.53
N THR A 31 1.25 16.95 11.21
CA THR A 31 2.29 16.99 12.24
C THR A 31 1.94 18.02 13.31
N THR A 32 1.81 17.57 14.55
CA THR A 32 1.23 18.35 15.65
C THR A 32 2.11 18.27 16.87
N THR A 33 2.43 19.41 17.48
CA THR A 33 3.07 19.46 18.79
C THR A 33 2.00 19.70 19.85
N LEU A 34 1.70 18.66 20.61
CA LEU A 34 0.78 18.71 21.75
C LEU A 34 1.54 19.08 23.01
N LYS A 35 1.04 20.07 23.73
CA LYS A 35 1.45 20.35 25.09
C LYS A 35 0.23 20.25 26.03
N ALA A 36 0.43 19.63 27.19
CA ALA A 36 -0.67 19.42 28.13
C ALA A 36 -0.19 19.50 29.59
N TYR A 37 -1.09 19.93 30.47
CA TYR A 37 -0.95 19.80 31.91
C TYR A 37 -2.27 19.38 32.54
N ALA A 38 -2.20 18.87 33.75
CA ALA A 38 -3.40 18.53 34.52
C ALA A 38 -3.53 19.47 35.74
N GLU A 39 -4.77 19.80 36.07
CA GLU A 39 -5.14 20.57 37.28
C GLU A 39 -6.13 19.77 38.12
N SER A 40 -5.89 19.74 39.43
CA SER A 40 -6.82 19.18 40.42
C SER A 40 -6.71 19.92 41.76
N ASN A 41 -7.82 20.43 42.29
CA ASN A 41 -7.89 21.14 43.53
C ASN A 41 -6.90 22.33 43.66
N GLY A 42 -6.68 23.04 42.56
CA GLY A 42 -5.72 24.17 42.53
C GLY A 42 -4.24 23.75 42.46
N GLN A 43 -3.96 22.47 42.29
CA GLN A 43 -2.59 21.95 42.05
C GLN A 43 -2.46 21.62 40.56
N GLU A 44 -1.36 22.09 39.96
CA GLU A 44 -1.05 21.87 38.55
C GLU A 44 0.19 21.00 38.38
N THR A 45 0.19 20.18 37.32
CA THR A 45 1.39 19.44 36.91
C THR A 45 2.34 20.31 36.07
N GLU A 46 3.56 19.81 35.88
CA GLU A 46 4.43 20.31 34.81
C GLU A 46 3.80 20.08 33.45
N VAL A 47 4.10 20.98 32.50
CA VAL A 47 3.65 20.86 31.10
C VAL A 47 4.41 19.75 30.42
N GLN A 48 3.71 18.75 29.92
CA GLN A 48 4.28 17.70 29.09
C GLN A 48 4.18 18.09 27.62
N THR A 49 5.23 17.79 26.85
CA THR A 49 5.29 18.08 25.41
C THR A 49 5.49 16.79 24.63
N HIS A 50 4.68 16.58 23.62
CA HIS A 50 4.82 15.47 22.69
C HIS A 50 4.57 15.91 21.25
N THR A 51 5.46 15.55 20.32
CA THR A 51 5.28 15.82 18.89
C THR A 51 4.82 14.54 18.20
N TYR A 52 3.65 14.61 17.58
CA TYR A 52 3.12 13.58 16.71
C TYR A 52 3.48 13.95 15.27
N THR A 53 4.33 13.16 14.64
CA THR A 53 4.65 13.32 13.22
C THR A 53 3.55 12.64 12.40
N TYR A 54 2.89 13.41 11.55
CA TYR A 54 1.96 12.87 10.58
C TYR A 54 2.70 12.70 9.24
N GLU A 55 2.92 11.46 8.87
CA GLU A 55 3.44 11.14 7.55
C GLU A 55 2.25 10.95 6.61
N THR A 56 2.12 11.83 5.63
CA THR A 56 1.17 11.60 4.53
C THR A 56 1.63 10.31 3.83
N PRO A 57 0.77 9.29 3.68
CA PRO A 57 1.14 8.13 2.88
C PRO A 57 1.57 8.60 1.50
N GLN A 58 2.85 8.40 1.17
CA GLN A 58 3.32 8.74 -0.16
C GLN A 58 2.64 7.78 -1.13
N ALA A 59 1.90 8.34 -2.10
CA ALA A 59 1.30 7.52 -3.13
C ALA A 59 2.43 6.85 -3.92
N THR A 60 2.49 5.52 -3.84
CA THR A 60 3.39 4.73 -4.67
C THR A 60 2.81 4.63 -6.07
N PRO A 61 3.60 4.90 -7.12
CA PRO A 61 3.15 4.71 -8.49
C PRO A 61 2.85 3.23 -8.75
N LEU A 62 1.74 2.95 -9.43
CA LEU A 62 1.38 1.60 -9.86
C LEU A 62 2.37 1.10 -10.92
N THR A 63 2.91 -0.10 -10.77
CA THR A 63 3.87 -0.70 -11.70
C THR A 63 3.41 -2.06 -12.20
N ILE A 64 3.39 -2.23 -13.52
CA ILE A 64 3.09 -3.49 -14.18
C ILE A 64 4.36 -4.00 -14.86
N ALA A 65 4.74 -5.26 -14.57
CA ALA A 65 5.89 -5.90 -15.19
C ALA A 65 5.46 -7.13 -16.01
N PHE A 66 6.26 -7.45 -17.02
CA PHE A 66 5.97 -8.54 -17.95
C PHE A 66 7.21 -9.29 -18.37
N GLN A 67 7.18 -10.60 -18.23
CA GLN A 67 8.14 -11.52 -18.83
C GLN A 67 7.72 -11.78 -20.27
N LYS A 68 8.34 -11.03 -21.18
CA LYS A 68 8.08 -11.13 -22.60
C LYS A 68 8.48 -12.51 -23.14
N PRO A 69 7.62 -13.21 -23.92
CA PRO A 69 8.03 -14.45 -24.58
C PRO A 69 9.15 -14.20 -25.59
N GLU A 70 9.97 -15.21 -25.86
CA GLU A 70 11.17 -15.08 -26.69
C GLU A 70 10.87 -14.71 -28.14
N ASP A 71 9.73 -15.19 -28.66
CA ASP A 71 9.26 -14.93 -30.03
C ASP A 71 8.71 -13.51 -30.25
N TRP A 72 8.48 -12.73 -29.19
CA TRP A 72 8.11 -11.33 -29.31
C TRP A 72 9.36 -10.45 -29.46
N THR A 73 9.44 -9.68 -30.54
CA THR A 73 10.53 -8.70 -30.71
C THR A 73 10.34 -7.51 -29.77
N LYS A 74 9.09 -7.08 -29.56
CA LYS A 74 8.70 -5.95 -28.74
C LYS A 74 7.56 -6.33 -27.81
N VAL A 75 7.39 -5.56 -26.75
CA VAL A 75 6.20 -5.59 -25.89
C VAL A 75 5.69 -4.18 -25.69
N HIS A 76 4.38 -4.01 -25.84
CA HIS A 76 3.66 -2.79 -25.58
C HIS A 76 2.65 -3.02 -24.47
N LEU A 77 2.42 -2.01 -23.67
CA LEU A 77 1.33 -1.92 -22.73
C LEU A 77 0.33 -0.90 -23.25
N TYR A 78 -0.89 -1.34 -23.52
CA TYR A 78 -2.03 -0.47 -23.80
C TYR A 78 -2.88 -0.41 -22.55
N ALA A 79 -3.12 0.79 -21.98
CA ALA A 79 -3.76 0.93 -20.69
C ALA A 79 -4.79 2.05 -20.66
N TRP A 80 -5.92 1.82 -19.97
CA TRP A 80 -7.04 2.75 -19.91
C TRP A 80 -7.74 2.70 -18.54
N ASN A 81 -8.52 3.74 -18.23
CA ASN A 81 -9.34 3.78 -17.03
C ASN A 81 -10.65 2.97 -17.20
N ASP A 82 -11.36 2.77 -16.11
CA ASP A 82 -12.58 1.94 -16.05
C ASP A 82 -13.71 2.43 -17.00
N GLY A 83 -13.75 3.66 -17.35
CA GLY A 83 -14.70 4.20 -18.35
C GLY A 83 -14.21 4.11 -19.82
N GLY A 84 -12.99 3.64 -20.07
CA GLY A 84 -12.37 3.62 -21.40
C GLY A 84 -12.07 5.02 -21.99
N ALA A 85 -12.35 6.08 -21.24
CA ALA A 85 -12.23 7.46 -21.72
C ALA A 85 -10.81 8.02 -21.63
N THR A 86 -10.00 7.53 -20.71
CA THR A 86 -8.62 7.98 -20.50
C THR A 86 -7.66 6.87 -20.90
N LEU A 87 -6.77 7.20 -21.80
CA LEU A 87 -5.65 6.34 -22.19
C LEU A 87 -4.41 6.82 -21.44
N TYR A 88 -3.86 5.97 -20.58
CA TYR A 88 -2.73 6.36 -19.74
C TYR A 88 -1.39 6.39 -20.48
N ASN A 89 -1.27 5.67 -21.59
CA ASN A 89 0.00 5.50 -22.29
C ASN A 89 -0.13 5.54 -23.82
N GLY A 90 -1.08 6.34 -24.31
CA GLY A 90 -1.25 6.66 -25.72
C GLY A 90 -2.22 5.74 -26.46
N GLN A 91 -2.32 5.98 -27.77
CA GLN A 91 -3.16 5.19 -28.67
C GLN A 91 -2.58 3.78 -28.87
N TRP A 92 -3.42 2.87 -29.36
CA TRP A 92 -2.98 1.53 -29.75
C TRP A 92 -1.73 1.57 -30.65
N PRO A 93 -0.71 0.74 -30.40
CA PRO A 93 -0.62 -0.37 -29.44
C PRO A 93 -0.23 0.00 -28.01
N GLY A 94 -0.22 1.26 -27.64
CA GLY A 94 0.21 1.76 -26.35
C GLY A 94 1.71 2.03 -26.29
N ALA A 95 2.25 2.22 -25.08
CA ALA A 95 3.66 2.49 -24.89
C ALA A 95 4.51 1.22 -25.04
N GLU A 96 5.61 1.30 -25.79
CA GLU A 96 6.61 0.24 -25.82
C GLU A 96 7.31 0.13 -24.46
N MET A 97 7.30 -1.04 -23.86
CA MET A 97 7.99 -1.31 -22.61
C MET A 97 9.46 -1.59 -22.90
N THR A 98 10.31 -0.61 -22.65
CA THR A 98 11.77 -0.70 -22.94
C THR A 98 12.62 -0.85 -21.70
N LYS A 99 12.11 -0.48 -20.52
CA LYS A 99 12.82 -0.59 -19.25
C LYS A 99 12.68 -1.99 -18.68
N LYS A 100 13.75 -2.48 -18.02
CA LYS A 100 13.76 -3.76 -17.32
C LYS A 100 14.08 -3.56 -15.85
N ASN A 101 13.42 -4.33 -14.99
CA ASN A 101 13.77 -4.42 -13.58
C ASN A 101 15.00 -5.31 -13.35
N ALA A 102 15.41 -5.49 -12.09
CA ALA A 102 16.55 -6.29 -11.71
C ALA A 102 16.41 -7.79 -12.10
N GLN A 103 15.17 -8.27 -12.26
CA GLN A 103 14.84 -9.63 -12.67
C GLN A 103 14.76 -9.81 -14.18
N GLY A 104 14.97 -8.73 -14.95
CA GLY A 104 14.92 -8.75 -16.40
C GLY A 104 13.51 -8.64 -17.01
N LEU A 105 12.47 -8.45 -16.17
CA LEU A 105 11.12 -8.22 -16.63
C LEU A 105 10.98 -6.82 -17.20
N TYR A 106 10.30 -6.67 -18.33
CA TYR A 106 9.92 -5.37 -18.85
C TYR A 106 8.87 -4.75 -17.92
N TYR A 107 8.96 -3.45 -17.64
CA TYR A 107 8.00 -2.81 -16.75
C TYR A 107 7.56 -1.43 -17.24
N PHE A 108 6.37 -1.04 -16.83
CA PHE A 108 5.80 0.28 -16.99
C PHE A 108 5.29 0.77 -15.64
N THR A 109 5.63 2.02 -15.29
CA THR A 109 5.19 2.67 -14.05
C THR A 109 4.28 3.82 -14.42
N PHE A 110 3.09 3.86 -13.85
CA PHE A 110 2.11 4.93 -14.05
C PHE A 110 2.41 6.12 -13.15
N ASP A 111 1.73 7.24 -13.40
CA ASP A 111 1.76 8.39 -12.51
C ASP A 111 1.08 8.06 -11.17
N THR A 112 1.42 8.80 -10.11
CA THR A 112 0.98 8.51 -8.74
C THR A 112 -0.51 8.69 -8.49
N ASP A 113 -1.24 9.32 -9.39
CA ASP A 113 -2.69 9.47 -9.36
C ASP A 113 -3.46 8.26 -9.89
N VAL A 114 -2.78 7.38 -10.67
CA VAL A 114 -3.36 6.12 -11.17
C VAL A 114 -3.38 5.10 -10.05
N LYS A 115 -4.59 4.70 -9.62
CA LYS A 115 -4.80 3.73 -8.53
C LYS A 115 -5.24 2.36 -9.01
N GLU A 116 -5.82 2.31 -10.18
CA GLU A 116 -6.29 1.09 -10.84
C GLU A 116 -6.24 1.29 -12.35
N VAL A 117 -6.10 0.21 -13.10
CA VAL A 117 -5.95 0.28 -14.54
C VAL A 117 -6.42 -0.99 -15.23
N ASN A 118 -7.12 -0.82 -16.35
CA ASN A 118 -7.33 -1.88 -17.34
C ASN A 118 -6.20 -1.85 -18.36
N PHE A 119 -5.72 -3.00 -18.81
CA PHE A 119 -4.58 -3.04 -19.72
C PHE A 119 -4.51 -4.30 -20.58
N ILE A 120 -3.72 -4.22 -21.64
CA ILE A 120 -3.38 -5.31 -22.56
C ILE A 120 -1.88 -5.30 -22.81
N PHE A 121 -1.22 -6.45 -22.71
CA PHE A 121 0.09 -6.66 -23.31
C PHE A 121 -0.06 -7.06 -24.78
N ASN A 122 0.74 -6.48 -25.65
CA ASN A 122 0.75 -6.87 -27.07
C ASN A 122 2.16 -6.75 -27.67
N ASN A 123 2.37 -7.47 -28.78
CA ASN A 123 3.67 -7.44 -29.49
C ASN A 123 3.74 -6.39 -30.60
N GLY A 124 2.73 -5.56 -30.77
CA GLY A 124 2.62 -4.56 -31.84
C GLY A 124 2.35 -5.13 -33.23
N SER A 125 2.17 -6.46 -33.36
CA SER A 125 2.01 -7.15 -34.65
C SER A 125 0.93 -8.23 -34.66
N GLY A 126 -0.08 -8.10 -33.79
CA GLY A 126 -1.30 -8.92 -33.83
C GLY A 126 -1.46 -9.94 -32.71
N THR A 127 -0.44 -10.21 -31.89
CA THR A 127 -0.58 -11.05 -30.69
C THR A 127 -0.77 -10.18 -29.46
N GLN A 128 -1.78 -10.47 -28.65
CA GLN A 128 -2.10 -9.70 -27.44
C GLN A 128 -2.70 -10.59 -26.35
N SER A 129 -2.67 -10.12 -25.10
CA SER A 129 -3.41 -10.70 -24.00
C SER A 129 -4.91 -10.44 -24.13
N ALA A 130 -5.72 -11.11 -23.30
CA ALA A 130 -7.04 -10.60 -22.97
C ALA A 130 -6.92 -9.28 -22.19
N ASP A 131 -8.07 -8.62 -21.98
CA ASP A 131 -8.15 -7.47 -21.09
C ASP A 131 -7.81 -7.92 -19.66
N LEU A 132 -6.92 -7.19 -19.03
CA LEU A 132 -6.45 -7.41 -17.66
C LEU A 132 -6.79 -6.18 -16.83
N TRP A 133 -6.81 -6.35 -15.50
CA TRP A 133 -7.06 -5.27 -14.56
C TRP A 133 -6.16 -5.44 -13.32
N THR A 134 -5.76 -4.33 -12.70
CA THR A 134 -5.07 -4.33 -11.41
C THR A 134 -5.23 -3.00 -10.69
N ASP A 135 -5.17 -3.05 -9.34
CA ASP A 135 -5.08 -1.92 -8.41
C ASP A 135 -3.79 -1.98 -7.56
N GLU A 136 -2.90 -2.93 -7.88
CA GLU A 136 -1.63 -3.14 -7.19
C GLU A 136 -0.51 -3.47 -8.17
N ASP A 137 0.73 -3.38 -7.71
CA ASP A 137 1.91 -3.80 -8.48
C ASP A 137 1.80 -5.28 -8.81
N VAL A 138 1.99 -5.62 -10.10
CA VAL A 138 1.78 -6.97 -10.59
C VAL A 138 2.79 -7.36 -11.67
N CYS A 139 3.15 -8.64 -11.67
CA CYS A 139 4.03 -9.21 -12.68
C CYS A 139 3.31 -10.33 -13.45
N TYR A 140 3.47 -10.32 -14.77
CA TYR A 140 2.90 -11.34 -15.65
C TYR A 140 3.99 -12.03 -16.47
N GLY A 141 3.80 -13.31 -16.70
CA GLY A 141 4.46 -14.09 -17.73
C GLY A 141 3.53 -14.40 -18.90
N TRP A 142 4.04 -15.14 -19.88
CA TRP A 142 3.30 -15.59 -21.05
C TRP A 142 3.34 -17.11 -21.14
N GLU A 143 2.19 -17.75 -20.97
CA GLU A 143 2.07 -19.21 -20.99
C GLU A 143 0.88 -19.65 -21.85
N ASN A 144 1.09 -20.58 -22.77
CA ASN A 144 0.03 -21.12 -23.65
C ASN A 144 -0.81 -20.04 -24.38
N GLY A 145 -0.17 -18.97 -24.84
CA GLY A 145 -0.84 -17.89 -25.55
C GLY A 145 -1.62 -16.90 -24.67
N LYS A 146 -1.39 -16.92 -23.34
CA LYS A 146 -2.10 -16.08 -22.36
C LYS A 146 -1.14 -15.44 -21.38
N ALA A 147 -1.50 -14.23 -20.92
CA ALA A 147 -0.84 -13.61 -19.79
C ALA A 147 -1.26 -14.33 -18.49
N LYS A 148 -0.30 -14.61 -17.62
CA LYS A 148 -0.48 -15.29 -16.35
C LYS A 148 0.32 -14.54 -15.27
N ILE A 149 -0.28 -14.32 -14.11
CA ILE A 149 0.42 -13.71 -12.97
C ILE A 149 1.59 -14.60 -12.56
N ILE A 150 2.75 -14.00 -12.38
CA ILE A 150 3.97 -14.62 -11.88
C ILE A 150 4.48 -13.87 -10.65
N ASP A 151 5.39 -14.49 -9.91
CA ASP A 151 6.11 -13.79 -8.86
C ASP A 151 7.00 -12.68 -9.47
N CYS A 152 6.94 -11.49 -8.91
CA CYS A 152 7.76 -10.35 -9.33
C CYS A 152 9.26 -10.57 -9.10
N THR A 153 9.68 -11.58 -8.37
CA THR A 153 11.08 -11.92 -8.12
C THR A 153 11.78 -12.56 -9.34
N GLY A 154 11.02 -12.93 -10.39
CA GLY A 154 11.56 -13.54 -11.60
C GLY A 154 12.11 -14.96 -11.42
N THR A 155 11.90 -15.56 -10.27
CA THR A 155 12.10 -16.99 -10.09
C THR A 155 10.80 -17.71 -10.44
N ASP A 156 10.84 -18.65 -11.36
CA ASP A 156 9.80 -19.67 -11.51
C ASP A 156 9.71 -20.43 -10.18
N VAL A 157 8.92 -19.92 -9.25
CA VAL A 157 8.47 -20.75 -8.16
C VAL A 157 7.40 -21.64 -8.78
N GLU A 158 7.80 -22.85 -9.16
CA GLU A 158 6.84 -23.90 -9.45
C GLU A 158 5.79 -23.86 -8.33
N ASN A 159 4.62 -23.37 -8.72
CA ASN A 159 3.33 -23.53 -8.07
C ASN A 159 3.41 -23.98 -6.60
N ILE A 160 3.86 -23.09 -5.71
CA ILE A 160 3.52 -23.27 -4.30
C ILE A 160 2.04 -22.93 -4.24
N THR A 161 1.22 -23.94 -4.43
CA THR A 161 -0.17 -23.91 -4.01
C THR A 161 -0.14 -23.78 -2.48
N VAL A 162 -0.06 -22.55 -1.98
CA VAL A 162 -0.29 -22.29 -0.56
C VAL A 162 -1.78 -22.52 -0.33
N THR A 163 -2.16 -23.79 -0.24
CA THR A 163 -3.49 -24.23 0.20
C THR A 163 -3.60 -24.23 1.71
N THR A 164 -2.90 -23.34 2.39
CA THR A 164 -3.01 -23.23 3.85
C THR A 164 -3.35 -21.79 4.20
N THR A 165 -4.65 -21.54 4.28
CA THR A 165 -5.20 -20.32 4.87
C THR A 165 -4.82 -20.28 6.35
N ALA A 166 -3.81 -19.45 6.68
CA ALA A 166 -3.56 -19.13 8.08
C ALA A 166 -4.74 -18.30 8.60
N THR A 167 -5.47 -18.84 9.57
CA THR A 167 -6.58 -18.13 10.21
C THR A 167 -6.05 -17.31 11.37
N LYS A 168 -6.31 -16.00 11.37
CA LYS A 168 -5.98 -15.10 12.46
C LYS A 168 -7.22 -14.83 13.29
N PHE A 169 -7.11 -14.95 14.62
CA PHE A 169 -8.19 -14.67 15.56
C PHE A 169 -7.63 -14.17 16.89
N ILE A 170 -8.48 -13.53 17.70
CA ILE A 170 -8.12 -13.07 19.05
C ILE A 170 -8.70 -14.05 20.05
N ARG A 171 -7.87 -14.54 20.97
CA ARG A 171 -8.25 -15.35 22.11
C ARG A 171 -7.62 -14.78 23.37
N ASP A 172 -8.41 -14.52 24.39
CA ASP A 172 -7.98 -13.92 25.65
C ASP A 172 -7.17 -12.61 25.49
N GLY A 173 -7.58 -11.77 24.48
CA GLY A 173 -6.94 -10.51 24.15
C GLY A 173 -5.61 -10.63 23.40
N GLN A 174 -5.18 -11.83 23.02
CA GLN A 174 -3.96 -12.08 22.25
C GLN A 174 -4.27 -12.51 20.83
N LEU A 175 -3.50 -11.99 19.85
CA LEU A 175 -3.59 -12.43 18.46
C LEU A 175 -2.95 -13.81 18.31
N MET A 176 -3.73 -14.74 17.80
CA MET A 176 -3.33 -16.12 17.49
C MET A 176 -3.36 -16.36 15.99
N ILE A 177 -2.46 -17.20 15.52
CA ILE A 177 -2.37 -17.61 14.12
C ILE A 177 -2.47 -19.13 14.07
N LEU A 178 -3.55 -19.66 13.49
CA LEU A 178 -3.73 -21.10 13.23
C LEU A 178 -3.25 -21.39 11.79
N HIS A 179 -2.23 -22.23 11.66
CA HIS A 179 -1.69 -22.67 10.38
C HIS A 179 -1.46 -24.18 10.39
N GLU A 180 -2.05 -24.90 9.45
CA GLU A 180 -1.98 -26.36 9.36
C GLU A 180 -2.38 -27.10 10.66
N GLY A 181 -3.34 -26.55 11.41
CA GLY A 181 -3.78 -27.13 12.68
C GLY A 181 -2.84 -26.84 13.86
N ILE A 182 -1.76 -26.11 13.66
CA ILE A 182 -0.82 -25.68 14.70
C ILE A 182 -1.12 -24.22 15.07
N LEU A 183 -1.16 -23.94 16.37
CA LEU A 183 -1.44 -22.63 16.91
C LEU A 183 -0.13 -21.90 17.23
N TYR A 184 0.01 -20.65 16.76
CA TYR A 184 1.16 -19.80 16.97
C TYR A 184 0.77 -18.49 17.65
N ASN A 185 1.64 -17.93 18.48
CA ASN A 185 1.52 -16.56 18.95
C ASN A 185 2.08 -15.54 17.90
N VAL A 186 1.99 -14.24 18.20
CA VAL A 186 2.49 -13.17 17.34
C VAL A 186 4.00 -13.19 17.08
N MET A 187 4.75 -13.91 17.91
CA MET A 187 6.21 -14.08 17.75
C MET A 187 6.55 -15.35 16.94
N GLY A 188 5.56 -16.06 16.41
CA GLY A 188 5.75 -17.29 15.66
C GLY A 188 6.07 -18.53 16.50
N GLN A 189 5.84 -18.47 17.81
CA GLN A 189 6.05 -19.60 18.72
C GLN A 189 4.78 -20.46 18.79
N VAL A 190 4.95 -21.77 18.77
CA VAL A 190 3.85 -22.76 18.95
C VAL A 190 3.36 -22.70 20.40
N ILE A 191 2.03 -22.72 20.57
CA ILE A 191 1.33 -22.66 21.85
C ILE A 191 0.27 -23.74 21.98
#